data_164f32ccf08fde2c1a23a401e2979d12
#
_entry.id   164f32ccf08fde2c1a23a401e2979d12
#
_cell.length_a   1.000
_cell.length_b   1.000
_cell.length_c   1.000
_cell.angle_alpha   90.00
_cell.angle_beta   90.00
_cell.angle_gamma   90.00
#
_symmetry.space_group_name_H-M   'P 1'
#
loop_
_entity.id
_entity.type
_entity.pdbx_description
1 polymer ?
#
loop_
_entity_poly.entity_id
_entity_poly.type
_entity_poly.pdbx_seq_one_letter_code
_entity_poly.pdbx_strand_id
1 'polypeptide(L)'
;MRVDLDHVGHRYADGPLLFHDLTASLMPGHVYALTGPSGAGKSTLLGIIAGWTTPAEGQVTRQGIDSMRWIFQNPHGVAQRPAIDPVSLPLLAKGLPRREAEEQARTLMDRFNLTRVTDRRFAELSGGEAQRLMLARAFAAQPSLMLVDEPTAQLDMHTAATVSESLSRIARNDTIVVVSTHDPNTRDACTDIIDLKNYQ
;
A
#
# COMPACT_ATOMS: atom_id res chain seq x y z
N MET A 1 6.14 -10.14 -14.29
CA MET A 1 5.86 -9.86 -12.88
C MET A 1 4.41 -10.24 -12.59
N ARG A 2 4.14 -11.03 -11.54
CA ARG A 2 2.80 -11.56 -11.25
C ARG A 2 2.75 -12.13 -9.82
N VAL A 3 1.59 -12.04 -9.17
CA VAL A 3 1.29 -12.78 -7.93
C VAL A 3 0.06 -13.63 -8.18
N ASP A 4 0.19 -14.96 -8.05
CA ASP A 4 -0.91 -15.90 -8.18
C ASP A 4 -1.31 -16.43 -6.82
N LEU A 5 -2.58 -16.35 -6.50
CA LEU A 5 -3.23 -17.00 -5.39
C LEU A 5 -3.98 -18.23 -5.95
N ASP A 6 -3.72 -19.39 -5.41
CA ASP A 6 -4.27 -20.68 -5.89
C ASP A 6 -4.97 -21.40 -4.72
N HIS A 7 -6.30 -21.36 -4.71
CA HIS A 7 -7.17 -21.94 -3.67
C HIS A 7 -6.77 -21.50 -2.24
N VAL A 8 -6.42 -20.23 -2.08
CA VAL A 8 -5.91 -19.69 -0.81
C VAL A 8 -7.02 -19.59 0.23
N GLY A 9 -6.78 -20.19 1.39
CA GLY A 9 -7.61 -20.09 2.57
C GLY A 9 -6.78 -19.84 3.83
N HIS A 10 -7.38 -19.22 4.85
CA HIS A 10 -6.69 -18.99 6.11
C HIS A 10 -7.62 -18.99 7.32
N ARG A 11 -7.08 -19.49 8.44
CA ARG A 11 -7.62 -19.42 9.80
C ARG A 11 -6.48 -19.25 10.79
N TYR A 12 -6.76 -18.68 11.93
CA TYR A 12 -5.81 -18.62 13.03
C TYR A 12 -6.05 -19.77 14.00
N ALA A 13 -5.00 -20.54 14.29
CA ALA A 13 -5.06 -21.74 15.16
C ALA A 13 -6.26 -22.64 14.80
N ASP A 14 -7.09 -23.00 15.77
CA ASP A 14 -8.27 -23.85 15.59
C ASP A 14 -9.56 -23.03 15.38
N GLY A 15 -9.42 -21.75 15.05
CA GLY A 15 -10.55 -20.87 14.80
C GLY A 15 -11.27 -21.15 13.47
N PRO A 16 -12.41 -20.48 13.23
CA PRO A 16 -13.11 -20.57 11.96
C PRO A 16 -12.26 -20.02 10.81
N LEU A 17 -12.52 -20.52 9.60
CA LEU A 17 -11.93 -19.95 8.39
C LEU A 17 -12.34 -18.47 8.25
N LEU A 18 -11.38 -17.62 8.00
CA LEU A 18 -11.62 -16.20 7.64
C LEU A 18 -12.09 -16.08 6.19
N PHE A 19 -11.45 -16.85 5.32
CA PHE A 19 -11.78 -17.02 3.92
C PHE A 19 -11.19 -18.33 3.41
N HIS A 20 -11.74 -18.86 2.31
CA HIS A 20 -11.30 -20.11 1.68
C HIS A 20 -11.44 -20.03 0.16
N ASP A 21 -10.74 -20.92 -0.55
CA ASP A 21 -10.83 -21.13 -2.01
C ASP A 21 -10.61 -19.85 -2.85
N LEU A 22 -9.82 -18.89 -2.35
CA LEU A 22 -9.54 -17.65 -3.06
C LEU A 22 -8.51 -17.92 -4.15
N THR A 23 -8.94 -17.78 -5.41
CA THR A 23 -8.09 -17.90 -6.60
C THR A 23 -8.10 -16.59 -7.39
N ALA A 24 -6.92 -16.00 -7.58
CA ALA A 24 -6.76 -14.74 -8.31
C ALA A 24 -5.33 -14.59 -8.84
N SER A 25 -5.18 -13.88 -9.96
CA SER A 25 -3.88 -13.47 -10.52
C SER A 25 -3.76 -11.95 -10.49
N LEU A 26 -2.76 -11.45 -9.76
CA LEU A 26 -2.49 -10.03 -9.63
C LEU A 26 -1.40 -9.63 -10.63
N MET A 27 -1.72 -8.70 -11.52
CA MET A 27 -0.87 -8.26 -12.61
C MET A 27 -0.41 -6.81 -12.44
N PRO A 28 0.76 -6.43 -13.01
CA PRO A 28 1.19 -5.04 -13.01
C PRO A 28 0.23 -4.16 -13.82
N GLY A 29 0.19 -2.89 -13.48
CA GLY A 29 -0.72 -1.94 -14.09
C GLY A 29 -2.13 -1.91 -13.48
N HIS A 30 -2.41 -2.77 -12.51
CA HIS A 30 -3.69 -2.89 -11.84
C HIS A 30 -3.65 -2.44 -10.38
N VAL A 31 -4.76 -1.89 -9.91
CA VAL A 31 -5.04 -1.60 -8.50
C VAL A 31 -6.18 -2.48 -8.05
N TYR A 32 -5.89 -3.43 -7.17
CA TYR A 32 -6.86 -4.38 -6.62
C TYR A 32 -7.41 -3.85 -5.30
N ALA A 33 -8.71 -3.55 -5.26
CA ALA A 33 -9.40 -3.27 -4.00
C ALA A 33 -9.71 -4.58 -3.28
N LEU A 34 -9.18 -4.75 -2.11
CA LEU A 34 -9.50 -5.85 -1.20
C LEU A 34 -10.60 -5.38 -0.25
N THR A 35 -11.82 -5.87 -0.44
CA THR A 35 -13.00 -5.46 0.31
C THR A 35 -13.53 -6.59 1.21
N GLY A 36 -14.43 -6.24 2.12
CA GLY A 36 -15.07 -7.15 3.06
C GLY A 36 -15.29 -6.51 4.43
N PRO A 37 -16.11 -7.11 5.29
CA PRO A 37 -16.41 -6.57 6.61
C PRO A 37 -15.15 -6.51 7.51
N SER A 38 -15.27 -5.80 8.64
CA SER A 38 -14.22 -5.85 9.67
C SER A 38 -14.04 -7.29 10.15
N GLY A 39 -12.80 -7.72 10.29
CA GLY A 39 -12.48 -9.10 10.68
C GLY A 39 -12.51 -10.14 9.55
N ALA A 40 -12.88 -9.78 8.32
CA ALA A 40 -12.90 -10.70 7.17
C ALA A 40 -11.51 -11.24 6.75
N GLY A 41 -10.43 -10.74 7.34
CA GLY A 41 -9.08 -11.21 7.02
C GLY A 41 -8.36 -10.38 5.95
N LYS A 42 -8.78 -9.14 5.66
CA LYS A 42 -8.13 -8.27 4.66
C LYS A 42 -6.62 -8.10 4.93
N SER A 43 -6.25 -7.64 6.12
CA SER A 43 -4.84 -7.46 6.50
C SER A 43 -4.09 -8.80 6.56
N THR A 44 -4.79 -9.90 6.89
CA THR A 44 -4.23 -11.26 6.84
C THR A 44 -3.89 -11.66 5.39
N LEU A 45 -4.81 -11.42 4.45
CA LEU A 45 -4.55 -11.70 3.03
C LEU A 45 -3.41 -10.83 2.48
N LEU A 46 -3.33 -9.55 2.87
CA LEU A 46 -2.15 -8.72 2.56
C LEU A 46 -0.87 -9.36 3.10
N GLY A 47 -0.88 -9.90 4.34
CA GLY A 47 0.24 -10.61 4.94
C GLY A 47 0.62 -11.89 4.18
N ILE A 48 -0.37 -12.61 3.68
CA ILE A 48 -0.17 -13.79 2.83
C ILE A 48 0.43 -13.38 1.48
N ILE A 49 -0.10 -12.35 0.82
CA ILE A 49 0.43 -11.79 -0.43
C ILE A 49 1.87 -11.30 -0.22
N ALA A 50 2.19 -10.71 0.93
CA ALA A 50 3.55 -10.30 1.30
C ALA A 50 4.53 -11.47 1.54
N GLY A 51 4.02 -12.66 1.83
CA GLY A 51 4.83 -13.81 2.25
C GLY A 51 5.22 -13.77 3.72
N TRP A 52 4.57 -12.92 4.53
CA TRP A 52 4.80 -12.84 5.97
C TRP A 52 3.93 -13.83 6.76
N THR A 53 2.83 -14.26 6.14
CA THR A 53 1.92 -15.25 6.70
C THR A 53 1.78 -16.41 5.71
N THR A 54 1.96 -17.63 6.18
CA THR A 54 1.68 -18.83 5.38
C THR A 54 0.17 -19.07 5.36
N PRO A 55 -0.46 -19.25 4.19
CA PRO A 55 -1.87 -19.62 4.13
C PRO A 55 -2.10 -20.98 4.80
N ALA A 56 -3.29 -21.20 5.37
CA ALA A 56 -3.67 -22.49 5.92
C ALA A 56 -4.04 -23.52 4.82
N GLU A 57 -4.51 -23.00 3.68
CA GLU A 57 -4.91 -23.77 2.49
C GLU A 57 -4.41 -23.08 1.24
N GLY A 58 -4.12 -23.87 0.19
CA GLY A 58 -3.64 -23.34 -1.09
C GLY A 58 -2.21 -22.81 -1.04
N GLN A 59 -1.86 -22.02 -2.04
CA GLN A 59 -0.52 -21.47 -2.18
C GLN A 59 -0.50 -20.10 -2.85
N VAL A 60 0.60 -19.35 -2.63
CA VAL A 60 0.85 -18.06 -3.30
C VAL A 60 2.19 -18.10 -4.00
N THR A 61 2.16 -17.88 -5.31
CA THR A 61 3.37 -17.79 -6.14
C THR A 61 3.64 -16.33 -6.53
N ARG A 62 4.90 -15.90 -6.40
CA ARG A 62 5.37 -14.54 -6.74
C ARG A 62 6.44 -14.65 -7.80
N GLN A 63 6.16 -14.11 -8.99
CA GLN A 63 7.08 -14.15 -10.13
C GLN A 63 7.53 -12.74 -10.49
N GLY A 64 8.84 -12.49 -10.49
CA GLY A 64 9.42 -11.19 -10.84
C GLY A 64 9.09 -10.07 -9.84
N ILE A 65 8.86 -10.41 -8.57
CA ILE A 65 8.66 -9.44 -7.49
C ILE A 65 10.01 -9.21 -6.81
N ASP A 66 10.71 -8.15 -7.22
CA ASP A 66 12.05 -7.82 -6.73
C ASP A 66 12.01 -6.93 -5.47
N SER A 67 10.96 -6.16 -5.32
CA SER A 67 10.79 -5.25 -4.19
C SER A 67 9.34 -5.08 -3.80
N MET A 68 9.09 -4.97 -2.51
CA MET A 68 7.76 -4.78 -1.95
C MET A 68 7.77 -3.61 -0.97
N ARG A 69 6.66 -2.87 -0.91
CA ARG A 69 6.38 -1.88 0.12
C ARG A 69 5.00 -2.11 0.70
N TRP A 70 4.94 -2.06 2.03
CA TRP A 70 3.68 -2.11 2.76
C TRP A 70 3.45 -0.76 3.46
N ILE A 71 2.29 -0.18 3.21
CA ILE A 71 1.80 1.02 3.89
C ILE A 71 0.75 0.54 4.89
N PHE A 72 1.07 0.63 6.16
CA PHE A 72 0.19 0.24 7.24
C PHE A 72 -0.87 1.31 7.52
N GLN A 73 -1.99 0.91 8.11
CA GLN A 73 -3.06 1.80 8.55
C GLN A 73 -2.54 2.91 9.47
N ASN A 74 -1.62 2.57 10.37
CA ASN A 74 -0.96 3.55 11.24
C ASN A 74 0.41 3.91 10.65
N PRO A 75 0.65 5.18 10.29
CA PRO A 75 1.93 5.59 9.72
C PRO A 75 3.06 5.54 10.75
N HIS A 76 4.21 5.03 10.35
CA HIS A 76 5.39 4.92 11.20
C HIS A 76 6.57 5.68 10.59
N GLY A 77 7.24 6.48 11.41
CA GLY A 77 8.41 7.25 11.01
C GLY A 77 9.35 7.52 12.17
N VAL A 78 10.54 8.04 11.86
CA VAL A 78 11.52 8.43 12.87
C VAL A 78 11.15 9.81 13.40
N ALA A 79 10.69 9.89 14.65
CA ALA A 79 10.05 11.07 15.26
C ALA A 79 10.82 12.39 15.06
N GLN A 80 12.15 12.37 15.19
CA GLN A 80 13.01 13.56 15.13
C GLN A 80 13.56 13.88 13.72
N ARG A 81 13.24 13.06 12.71
CA ARG A 81 13.70 13.30 11.33
C ARG A 81 12.73 14.21 10.58
N PRO A 82 13.25 15.09 9.69
CA PRO A 82 12.41 15.88 8.79
C PRO A 82 11.56 14.99 7.88
N ALA A 83 10.38 15.47 7.52
CA ALA A 83 9.45 14.74 6.66
C ALA A 83 10.03 14.42 5.26
N ILE A 84 10.97 15.19 4.77
CA ILE A 84 11.64 14.91 3.48
C ILE A 84 12.53 13.66 3.54
N ASP A 85 13.13 13.35 4.69
CA ASP A 85 14.11 12.27 4.82
C ASP A 85 13.55 10.90 4.37
N PRO A 86 12.39 10.43 4.84
CA PRO A 86 11.85 9.14 4.41
C PRO A 86 11.51 9.09 2.91
N VAL A 87 11.24 10.23 2.26
CA VAL A 87 10.95 10.28 0.82
C VAL A 87 12.21 10.31 -0.02
N SER A 88 13.25 11.01 0.44
CA SER A 88 14.55 11.06 -0.26
C SER A 88 15.36 9.78 -0.12
N LEU A 89 15.21 9.05 1.00
CA LEU A 89 15.98 7.84 1.28
C LEU A 89 15.88 6.75 0.19
N PRO A 90 14.70 6.38 -0.36
CA PRO A 90 14.61 5.45 -1.47
C PRO A 90 15.33 5.93 -2.74
N LEU A 91 15.33 7.23 -2.99
CA LEU A 91 16.00 7.84 -4.14
C LEU A 91 17.52 7.77 -3.99
N LEU A 92 18.02 8.07 -2.78
CA LEU A 92 19.44 7.88 -2.44
C LEU A 92 19.87 6.42 -2.57
N ALA A 93 19.04 5.49 -2.13
CA ALA A 93 19.31 4.05 -2.25
C ALA A 93 19.38 3.58 -3.71
N LYS A 94 18.76 4.29 -4.64
CA LYS A 94 18.88 4.08 -6.09
C LYS A 94 20.15 4.71 -6.70
N GLY A 95 20.98 5.36 -5.89
CA GLY A 95 22.24 5.98 -6.32
C GLY A 95 22.12 7.43 -6.78
N LEU A 96 20.98 8.10 -6.59
CA LEU A 96 20.88 9.53 -6.92
C LEU A 96 21.78 10.35 -6.00
N PRO A 97 22.45 11.39 -6.51
CA PRO A 97 23.15 12.38 -5.68
C PRO A 97 22.16 13.04 -4.71
N ARG A 98 22.62 13.39 -3.51
CA ARG A 98 21.77 13.94 -2.45
C ARG A 98 20.90 15.11 -2.91
N ARG A 99 21.48 16.07 -3.65
CA ARG A 99 20.75 17.23 -4.16
C ARG A 99 19.58 16.84 -5.07
N GLU A 100 19.81 15.92 -6.00
CA GLU A 100 18.79 15.43 -6.92
C GLU A 100 17.70 14.63 -6.19
N ALA A 101 18.10 13.77 -5.22
CA ALA A 101 17.16 13.02 -4.40
C ALA A 101 16.24 13.93 -3.59
N GLU A 102 16.77 14.99 -2.96
CA GLU A 102 15.98 15.98 -2.22
C GLU A 102 15.04 16.77 -3.15
N GLU A 103 15.48 17.14 -4.35
CA GLU A 103 14.69 17.86 -5.34
C GLU A 103 13.51 17.01 -5.85
N GLN A 104 13.75 15.73 -6.17
CA GLN A 104 12.71 14.79 -6.54
C GLN A 104 11.76 14.48 -5.36
N ALA A 105 12.30 14.36 -4.15
CA ALA A 105 11.49 14.17 -2.96
C ALA A 105 10.54 15.34 -2.71
N ARG A 106 10.99 16.59 -2.86
CA ARG A 106 10.12 17.78 -2.76
C ARG A 106 9.02 17.78 -3.83
N THR A 107 9.35 17.41 -5.06
CA THR A 107 8.37 17.27 -6.14
C THR A 107 7.31 16.19 -5.81
N LEU A 108 7.73 15.07 -5.24
CA LEU A 108 6.80 14.04 -4.79
C LEU A 108 5.94 14.51 -3.63
N MET A 109 6.54 15.17 -2.63
CA MET A 109 5.79 15.70 -1.49
C MET A 109 4.75 16.74 -1.90
N ASP A 110 5.04 17.55 -2.90
CA ASP A 110 4.08 18.51 -3.46
C ASP A 110 2.85 17.79 -4.05
N ARG A 111 3.05 16.70 -4.79
CA ARG A 111 1.95 15.87 -5.33
C ARG A 111 1.03 15.28 -4.26
N PHE A 112 1.53 15.10 -3.04
CA PHE A 112 0.77 14.61 -1.89
C PHE A 112 0.33 15.75 -0.94
N ASN A 113 0.37 17.01 -1.38
CA ASN A 113 0.03 18.20 -0.59
C ASN A 113 0.81 18.30 0.73
N LEU A 114 2.13 18.01 0.69
CA LEU A 114 3.02 18.00 1.84
C LEU A 114 4.08 19.12 1.79
N THR A 115 4.02 20.05 0.82
CA THR A 115 5.00 21.12 0.63
C THR A 115 5.26 21.92 1.90
N ARG A 116 4.19 22.24 2.65
CA ARG A 116 4.26 23.07 3.87
C ARG A 116 4.90 22.37 5.06
N VAL A 117 5.01 21.05 5.03
CA VAL A 117 5.52 20.23 6.13
C VAL A 117 6.83 19.55 5.83
N THR A 118 7.42 19.82 4.68
CA THR A 118 8.63 19.16 4.15
C THR A 118 9.78 19.13 5.17
N ASP A 119 10.00 20.23 5.87
CA ASP A 119 11.10 20.41 6.80
C ASP A 119 10.67 20.22 8.28
N ARG A 120 9.38 19.91 8.55
CA ARG A 120 8.89 19.57 9.89
C ARG A 120 9.35 18.17 10.30
N ARG A 121 9.49 17.97 11.60
CA ARG A 121 9.78 16.63 12.16
C ARG A 121 8.58 15.71 11.97
N PHE A 122 8.82 14.42 11.80
CA PHE A 122 7.74 13.43 11.65
C PHE A 122 6.75 13.47 12.82
N ALA A 123 7.24 13.67 14.05
CA ALA A 123 6.40 13.78 15.24
C ALA A 123 5.45 15.00 15.26
N GLU A 124 5.68 15.99 14.42
CA GLU A 124 4.87 17.22 14.32
C GLU A 124 3.78 17.13 13.25
N LEU A 125 3.73 16.01 12.50
CA LEU A 125 2.74 15.78 11.46
C LEU A 125 1.42 15.33 12.05
N SER A 126 0.32 15.80 11.46
CA SER A 126 -0.99 15.19 11.69
C SER A 126 -1.04 13.75 11.15
N GLY A 127 -1.99 12.94 11.62
CA GLY A 127 -2.15 11.56 11.13
C GLY A 127 -2.33 11.50 9.61
N GLY A 128 -3.10 12.41 9.03
CA GLY A 128 -3.30 12.48 7.58
C GLY A 128 -2.03 12.92 6.82
N GLU A 129 -1.25 13.85 7.36
CA GLU A 129 0.05 14.24 6.77
C GLU A 129 1.04 13.08 6.82
N ALA A 130 1.11 12.37 7.95
CA ALA A 130 1.98 11.21 8.10
C ALA A 130 1.57 10.07 7.16
N GLN A 131 0.28 9.82 6.95
CA GLN A 131 -0.21 8.82 6.01
C GLN A 131 0.18 9.16 4.57
N ARG A 132 -0.06 10.40 4.12
CA ARG A 132 0.37 10.88 2.80
C ARG A 132 1.89 10.81 2.62
N LEU A 133 2.64 11.05 3.68
CA LEU A 133 4.11 10.94 3.66
C LEU A 133 4.55 9.50 3.41
N MET A 134 3.89 8.50 4.02
CA MET A 134 4.20 7.09 3.77
C MET A 134 3.88 6.69 2.33
N LEU A 135 2.81 7.23 1.76
CA LEU A 135 2.49 7.06 0.33
C LEU A 135 3.56 7.67 -0.57
N ALA A 136 3.98 8.93 -0.31
CA ALA A 136 5.04 9.60 -1.05
C ALA A 136 6.37 8.83 -0.99
N ARG A 137 6.72 8.28 0.19
CA ARG A 137 7.88 7.40 0.39
C ARG A 137 7.79 6.13 -0.46
N ALA A 138 6.63 5.47 -0.45
CA ALA A 138 6.43 4.25 -1.25
C ALA A 138 6.48 4.56 -2.74
N PHE A 139 5.95 5.70 -3.16
CA PHE A 139 6.03 6.21 -4.53
C PHE A 139 7.49 6.42 -4.98
N ALA A 140 8.32 7.05 -4.14
CA ALA A 140 9.75 7.25 -4.40
C ALA A 140 10.50 5.93 -4.57
N ALA A 141 10.09 4.88 -3.85
CA ALA A 141 10.70 3.56 -3.94
C ALA A 141 10.41 2.83 -5.24
N GLN A 142 9.26 3.09 -5.91
CA GLN A 142 8.80 2.38 -7.12
C GLN A 142 8.88 0.85 -6.97
N PRO A 143 8.14 0.25 -6.04
CA PRO A 143 8.23 -1.18 -5.79
C PRO A 143 7.54 -1.98 -6.90
N SER A 144 7.91 -3.27 -7.04
CA SER A 144 7.20 -4.23 -7.88
C SER A 144 5.81 -4.56 -7.33
N LEU A 145 5.68 -4.61 -5.99
CA LEU A 145 4.43 -4.88 -5.29
C LEU A 145 4.22 -3.84 -4.18
N MET A 146 3.07 -3.19 -4.19
CA MET A 146 2.64 -2.26 -3.14
C MET A 146 1.38 -2.78 -2.45
N LEU A 147 1.47 -2.94 -1.15
CA LEU A 147 0.37 -3.31 -0.27
C LEU A 147 -0.01 -2.10 0.57
N VAL A 148 -1.29 -1.78 0.62
CA VAL A 148 -1.79 -0.59 1.32
C VAL A 148 -2.97 -0.99 2.19
N ASP A 149 -2.85 -0.79 3.49
CA ASP A 149 -3.89 -1.16 4.44
C ASP A 149 -4.64 0.09 4.90
N GLU A 150 -5.92 0.22 4.50
CA GLU A 150 -6.84 1.30 4.84
C GLU A 150 -6.25 2.72 4.65
N PRO A 151 -5.82 3.11 3.44
CA PRO A 151 -5.04 4.35 3.23
C PRO A 151 -5.83 5.63 3.49
N THR A 152 -7.15 5.57 3.52
CA THR A 152 -8.05 6.72 3.63
C THR A 152 -8.81 6.79 4.95
N ALA A 153 -8.65 5.82 5.85
CA ALA A 153 -9.41 5.71 7.09
C ALA A 153 -9.34 6.94 8.02
N GLN A 154 -8.30 7.77 7.89
CA GLN A 154 -8.09 8.96 8.72
C GLN A 154 -8.03 10.26 7.89
N LEU A 155 -8.50 10.22 6.64
CA LEU A 155 -8.42 11.34 5.72
C LEU A 155 -9.79 11.97 5.47
N ASP A 156 -9.81 13.28 5.23
CA ASP A 156 -10.98 13.95 4.67
C ASP A 156 -11.22 13.54 3.20
N MET A 157 -12.43 13.76 2.69
CA MET A 157 -12.86 13.32 1.36
C MET A 157 -11.96 13.82 0.23
N HIS A 158 -11.47 15.07 0.31
CA HIS A 158 -10.62 15.66 -0.73
C HIS A 158 -9.25 14.99 -0.75
N THR A 159 -8.69 14.78 0.41
CA THR A 159 -7.40 14.08 0.58
C THR A 159 -7.50 12.62 0.19
N ALA A 160 -8.60 11.94 0.51
CA ALA A 160 -8.87 10.57 0.12
C ALA A 160 -8.90 10.41 -1.41
N ALA A 161 -9.55 11.33 -2.13
CA ALA A 161 -9.57 11.35 -3.59
C ALA A 161 -8.15 11.52 -4.20
N THR A 162 -7.35 12.41 -3.63
CA THR A 162 -5.93 12.61 -4.06
C THR A 162 -5.11 11.34 -3.87
N VAL A 163 -5.31 10.62 -2.76
CA VAL A 163 -4.62 9.34 -2.49
C VAL A 163 -5.04 8.28 -3.51
N SER A 164 -6.33 8.12 -3.76
CA SER A 164 -6.86 7.14 -4.72
C SER A 164 -6.34 7.39 -6.14
N GLU A 165 -6.31 8.65 -6.59
CA GLU A 165 -5.72 9.02 -7.88
C GLU A 165 -4.22 8.70 -7.93
N SER A 166 -3.50 8.94 -6.84
CA SER A 166 -2.07 8.64 -6.74
C SER A 166 -1.79 7.15 -6.83
N LEU A 167 -2.60 6.30 -6.19
CA LEU A 167 -2.48 4.84 -6.27
C LEU A 167 -2.69 4.33 -7.70
N SER A 168 -3.69 4.87 -8.41
CA SER A 168 -3.93 4.54 -9.81
C SER A 168 -2.76 4.94 -10.73
N ARG A 169 -2.08 6.05 -10.43
CA ARG A 169 -0.88 6.49 -11.16
C ARG A 169 0.34 5.58 -10.89
N ILE A 170 0.47 5.05 -9.66
CA ILE A 170 1.56 4.11 -9.32
C ILE A 170 1.42 2.84 -10.15
N ALA A 171 0.24 2.27 -10.24
CA ALA A 171 0.00 1.03 -10.97
C ALA A 171 0.44 1.13 -12.43
N ARG A 172 0.23 2.28 -13.08
CA ARG A 172 0.65 2.52 -14.48
C ARG A 172 2.16 2.40 -14.72
N ASN A 173 2.98 2.37 -13.67
CA ASN A 173 4.44 2.23 -13.73
C ASN A 173 4.90 0.79 -13.46
N ASP A 174 4.19 -0.21 -13.99
CA ASP A 174 4.52 -1.63 -13.82
C ASP A 174 4.55 -2.11 -12.36
N THR A 175 3.75 -1.50 -11.49
CA THR A 175 3.57 -1.91 -10.10
C THR A 175 2.25 -2.68 -9.94
N ILE A 176 2.27 -3.78 -9.18
CA ILE A 176 1.04 -4.41 -8.67
C ILE A 176 0.65 -3.67 -7.39
N VAL A 177 -0.57 -3.15 -7.31
CA VAL A 177 -1.07 -2.45 -6.13
C VAL A 177 -2.26 -3.20 -5.55
N VAL A 178 -2.21 -3.52 -4.25
CA VAL A 178 -3.33 -4.13 -3.52
C VAL A 178 -3.68 -3.23 -2.35
N VAL A 179 -4.93 -2.77 -2.32
CA VAL A 179 -5.44 -1.81 -1.31
C VAL A 179 -6.56 -2.45 -0.53
N SER A 180 -6.38 -2.68 0.76
CA SER A 180 -7.52 -3.00 1.62
C SER A 180 -8.30 -1.73 1.91
N THR A 181 -9.61 -1.77 1.75
CA THR A 181 -10.45 -0.61 2.05
C THR A 181 -11.90 -0.98 2.34
N HIS A 182 -12.54 -0.18 3.17
CA HIS A 182 -13.99 -0.17 3.36
C HIS A 182 -14.64 1.11 2.77
N ASP A 183 -13.82 2.05 2.28
CA ASP A 183 -14.28 3.30 1.67
C ASP A 183 -14.72 3.05 0.21
N PRO A 184 -15.98 3.34 -0.14
CA PRO A 184 -16.50 3.16 -1.50
C PRO A 184 -15.73 3.97 -2.55
N ASN A 185 -15.28 5.18 -2.23
CA ASN A 185 -14.58 6.04 -3.18
C ASN A 185 -13.20 5.45 -3.54
N THR A 186 -12.48 4.95 -2.55
CA THR A 186 -11.20 4.25 -2.77
C THR A 186 -11.40 2.98 -3.59
N ARG A 187 -12.43 2.17 -3.26
CA ARG A 187 -12.78 0.97 -4.01
C ARG A 187 -13.08 1.29 -5.48
N ASP A 188 -13.94 2.28 -5.72
CA ASP A 188 -14.41 2.64 -7.07
C ASP A 188 -13.31 3.28 -7.94
N ALA A 189 -12.24 3.76 -7.32
CA ALA A 189 -11.04 4.24 -8.01
C ALA A 189 -10.05 3.10 -8.38
N CYS A 190 -10.27 1.87 -7.90
CA CYS A 190 -9.47 0.71 -8.24
C CYS A 190 -9.91 0.08 -9.56
N THR A 191 -9.01 -0.66 -10.20
CA THR A 191 -9.30 -1.34 -11.49
C THR A 191 -10.04 -2.65 -11.28
N ASP A 192 -9.78 -3.33 -10.17
CA ASP A 192 -10.29 -4.68 -9.87
C ASP A 192 -10.73 -4.76 -8.41
N ILE A 193 -11.65 -5.67 -8.11
CA ILE A 193 -12.18 -5.86 -6.75
C ILE A 193 -12.07 -7.34 -6.37
N ILE A 194 -11.49 -7.60 -5.20
CA ILE A 194 -11.50 -8.88 -4.50
C ILE A 194 -12.35 -8.70 -3.24
N ASP A 195 -13.59 -9.18 -3.28
CA ASP A 195 -14.49 -9.11 -2.13
C ASP A 195 -14.43 -10.40 -1.31
N LEU A 196 -13.85 -10.34 -0.11
CA LEU A 196 -13.71 -11.49 0.77
C LEU A 196 -15.04 -12.09 1.23
N LYS A 197 -16.17 -11.39 1.08
CA LYS A 197 -17.50 -11.98 1.33
C LYS A 197 -17.79 -13.17 0.42
N ASN A 198 -17.23 -13.19 -0.79
CA ASN A 198 -17.43 -14.27 -1.74
C ASN A 198 -16.64 -15.54 -1.40
N TYR A 199 -15.79 -15.47 -0.39
CA TYR A 199 -14.85 -16.51 0.01
C TYR A 199 -15.00 -16.94 1.49
N GLN A 200 -16.11 -16.55 2.14
CA GLN A 200 -16.44 -16.89 3.53
C GLN A 200 -17.39 -18.09 3.63
#